data_42c62a0a2697e61482af517bd1b5cf61
#
_entry.id   42c62a0a2697e61482af517bd1b5cf61
#
_cell.length_a   1.000
_cell.length_b   1.000
_cell.length_c   1.000
_cell.angle_alpha   90.00
_cell.angle_beta   90.00
_cell.angle_gamma   90.00
#
_symmetry.space_group_name_H-M   'P 1'
#
loop_
_entity.id
_entity.type
_entity.pdbx_description
1 polymer ?
#
loop_
_entity_poly.entity_id
_entity_poly.type
_entity_poly.pdbx_seq_one_letter_code
_entity_poly.pdbx_strand_id
1 'polypeptide(L)'
;MAAGVWQYDGNDMNILILGGGGFIGSAIADRLLAEGNSVRIFERPRVQPYRKFTKNEAIEWMVGDISSTHDVSNAMNGMDALLHLVSTTLPKNSNDDPIFDVQSNIVGSLHILNAMVTHGVRNIIFISSGGTVYGNPIYLPVDEKHPTNPIVSYGITKLTIEKFLQMYESLHGIKAITLRVANPYGERQRIETAQGAVGVFLHHALKRTAVEIWGDGSVTRDYIHVSDVAAAFSKALQYSGTERLFNVSSGVGVSLNDLIGKIENVLGQSIELRYLSGRPFDVPVNVLCNDLARSELNWTPLVALEEGIDRTTQWMRRELANSVG
;
A
#
# COMPACT_ATOMS: atom_id res chain seq x y z
N MET A 1 -21.43 -4.87 -30.35
CA MET A 1 -20.44 -3.80 -30.62
C MET A 1 -19.12 -4.27 -30.05
N ALA A 2 -18.09 -4.40 -30.87
CA ALA A 2 -16.80 -4.96 -30.49
C ALA A 2 -16.13 -4.06 -29.44
N ALA A 3 -15.71 -4.64 -28.32
CA ALA A 3 -14.88 -3.98 -27.34
C ALA A 3 -13.56 -3.61 -28.01
N GLY A 4 -13.33 -2.30 -28.20
CA GLY A 4 -12.07 -1.81 -28.72
C GLY A 4 -10.95 -2.19 -27.75
N VAL A 5 -9.99 -2.95 -28.24
CA VAL A 5 -8.73 -3.22 -27.56
C VAL A 5 -7.97 -1.89 -27.55
N TRP A 6 -7.95 -1.23 -26.40
CA TRP A 6 -7.12 -0.04 -26.20
C TRP A 6 -5.68 -0.53 -26.05
N GLN A 7 -4.89 -0.44 -27.16
CA GLN A 7 -3.44 -0.47 -27.09
C GLN A 7 -2.99 0.91 -26.62
N TYR A 8 -2.57 1.01 -25.36
CA TYR A 8 -1.71 2.11 -24.93
C TYR A 8 -0.28 1.77 -25.36
N ASP A 9 0.24 2.51 -26.32
CA ASP A 9 1.69 2.56 -26.58
C ASP A 9 2.30 3.25 -25.36
N GLY A 10 2.83 2.44 -24.41
CA GLY A 10 3.25 2.87 -23.09
C GLY A 10 4.18 4.08 -23.09
N ASN A 11 4.09 4.88 -22.06
CA ASN A 11 4.91 5.99 -21.56
C ASN A 11 4.39 7.39 -21.92
N ASP A 12 3.20 7.77 -21.48
CA ASP A 12 2.84 9.20 -21.31
C ASP A 12 1.42 9.37 -20.72
N MET A 13 1.11 8.67 -19.64
CA MET A 13 -0.19 8.80 -18.96
C MET A 13 -0.15 9.93 -17.93
N ASN A 14 -1.27 10.66 -17.82
CA ASN A 14 -1.55 11.55 -16.70
C ASN A 14 -2.20 10.74 -15.56
N ILE A 15 -1.47 10.49 -14.50
CA ILE A 15 -1.88 9.60 -13.41
C ILE A 15 -2.16 10.40 -12.15
N LEU A 16 -3.39 10.30 -11.64
CA LEU A 16 -3.75 10.83 -10.33
C LEU A 16 -3.42 9.82 -9.24
N ILE A 17 -2.65 10.23 -8.23
CA ILE A 17 -2.36 9.42 -7.05
C ILE A 17 -2.99 10.07 -5.81
N LEU A 18 -4.09 9.48 -5.34
CA LEU A 18 -4.68 9.87 -4.06
C LEU A 18 -3.86 9.26 -2.92
N GLY A 19 -3.24 10.10 -2.10
CA GLY A 19 -2.30 9.67 -1.06
C GLY A 19 -0.86 9.50 -1.57
N GLY A 20 -0.50 10.18 -2.66
CA GLY A 20 0.84 10.10 -3.27
C GLY A 20 1.97 10.65 -2.42
N GLY A 21 1.68 11.48 -1.42
CA GLY A 21 2.67 11.99 -0.45
C GLY A 21 2.96 11.03 0.70
N GLY A 22 2.23 9.92 0.81
CA GLY A 22 2.43 8.89 1.83
C GLY A 22 3.61 7.96 1.53
N PHE A 23 3.84 7.02 2.44
CA PHE A 23 4.91 6.01 2.35
C PHE A 23 4.90 5.25 1.01
N ILE A 24 3.82 4.52 0.72
CA ILE A 24 3.69 3.73 -0.51
C ILE A 24 3.53 4.65 -1.72
N GLY A 25 2.70 5.70 -1.59
CA GLY A 25 2.38 6.61 -2.69
C GLY A 25 3.59 7.34 -3.23
N SER A 26 4.51 7.75 -2.38
CA SER A 26 5.76 8.43 -2.80
C SER A 26 6.70 7.51 -3.58
N ALA A 27 6.77 6.23 -3.22
CA ALA A 27 7.56 5.24 -3.97
C ALA A 27 6.94 4.96 -5.35
N ILE A 28 5.61 4.88 -5.42
CA ILE A 28 4.89 4.73 -6.68
C ILE A 28 5.07 5.97 -7.57
N ALA A 29 4.93 7.17 -7.00
CA ALA A 29 5.11 8.42 -7.76
C ALA A 29 6.51 8.52 -8.38
N ASP A 30 7.56 8.26 -7.58
CA ASP A 30 8.93 8.27 -8.10
C ASP A 30 9.14 7.22 -9.20
N ARG A 31 8.55 6.03 -9.06
CA ARG A 31 8.61 4.98 -10.08
C ARG A 31 7.95 5.41 -11.38
N LEU A 32 6.73 5.94 -11.32
CA LEU A 32 5.97 6.34 -12.50
C LEU A 32 6.62 7.52 -13.22
N LEU A 33 7.19 8.49 -12.48
CA LEU A 33 7.97 9.59 -13.06
C LEU A 33 9.22 9.07 -13.78
N ALA A 34 9.94 8.10 -13.19
CA ALA A 34 11.11 7.48 -13.81
C ALA A 34 10.74 6.69 -15.08
N GLU A 35 9.51 6.23 -15.21
CA GLU A 35 8.96 5.56 -16.40
C GLU A 35 8.38 6.53 -17.44
N GLY A 36 8.49 7.85 -17.23
CA GLY A 36 8.08 8.89 -18.18
C GLY A 36 6.62 9.35 -18.07
N ASN A 37 5.89 8.93 -17.04
CA ASN A 37 4.51 9.36 -16.83
C ASN A 37 4.44 10.74 -16.17
N SER A 38 3.32 11.43 -16.39
CA SER A 38 2.94 12.64 -15.65
C SER A 38 2.14 12.26 -14.41
N VAL A 39 2.50 12.79 -13.25
CA VAL A 39 1.89 12.43 -11.98
C VAL A 39 1.25 13.64 -11.31
N ARG A 40 -0.03 13.54 -10.98
CA ARG A 40 -0.70 14.47 -10.06
C ARG A 40 -0.85 13.78 -8.70
N ILE A 41 -0.24 14.36 -7.67
CA ILE A 41 -0.41 13.92 -6.27
C ILE A 41 -1.52 14.75 -5.64
N PHE A 42 -2.51 14.06 -5.06
CA PHE A 42 -3.58 14.69 -4.28
C PHE A 42 -3.44 14.31 -2.82
N GLU A 43 -3.28 15.33 -1.96
CA GLU A 43 -3.01 15.16 -0.53
C GLU A 43 -3.77 16.17 0.33
N ARG A 44 -3.93 15.81 1.62
CA ARG A 44 -4.51 16.70 2.62
C ARG A 44 -3.62 17.91 2.89
N PRO A 45 -4.18 19.07 3.32
CA PRO A 45 -3.43 20.33 3.50
C PRO A 45 -2.20 20.25 4.40
N ARG A 46 -2.13 19.26 5.33
CA ARG A 46 -1.03 19.12 6.28
C ARG A 46 0.11 18.23 5.80
N VAL A 47 -0.07 17.56 4.67
CA VAL A 47 0.96 16.68 4.10
C VAL A 47 1.86 17.52 3.21
N GLN A 48 3.15 17.52 3.52
CA GLN A 48 4.16 18.21 2.73
C GLN A 48 4.75 17.27 1.68
N PRO A 49 5.27 17.81 0.57
CA PRO A 49 6.01 17.03 -0.41
C PRO A 49 7.14 16.23 0.27
N TYR A 50 7.22 14.95 -0.06
CA TYR A 50 8.19 14.01 0.54
C TYR A 50 9.64 14.28 0.09
N ARG A 51 9.84 15.09 -0.94
CA ARG A 51 11.12 15.62 -1.42
C ARG A 51 10.92 16.92 -2.19
N LYS A 52 12.01 17.59 -2.50
CA LYS A 52 11.99 18.68 -3.46
C LYS A 52 11.85 18.10 -4.88
N PHE A 53 10.90 18.61 -5.64
CA PHE A 53 10.72 18.28 -7.04
C PHE A 53 11.48 19.29 -7.91
N THR A 54 12.08 18.82 -9.00
CA THR A 54 12.75 19.70 -9.96
C THR A 54 11.73 20.26 -10.96
N LYS A 55 12.07 21.38 -11.61
CA LYS A 55 11.18 22.02 -12.59
C LYS A 55 10.93 21.16 -13.85
N ASN A 56 11.78 20.16 -14.07
CA ASN A 56 11.70 19.30 -15.26
C ASN A 56 10.93 17.99 -15.00
N GLU A 57 10.52 17.73 -13.76
CA GLU A 57 9.69 16.57 -13.44
C GLU A 57 8.23 16.86 -13.78
N ALA A 58 7.58 15.90 -14.46
CA ALA A 58 6.16 15.98 -14.81
C ALA A 58 5.27 15.66 -13.59
N ILE A 59 5.41 16.46 -12.52
CA ILE A 59 4.69 16.25 -11.26
C ILE A 59 3.93 17.51 -10.84
N GLU A 60 2.67 17.31 -10.44
CA GLU A 60 1.81 18.33 -9.86
C GLU A 60 1.43 17.93 -8.43
N TRP A 61 1.53 18.89 -7.50
CA TRP A 61 1.08 18.68 -6.12
C TRP A 61 -0.19 19.46 -5.88
N MET A 62 -1.28 18.75 -5.63
CA MET A 62 -2.61 19.31 -5.38
C MET A 62 -3.05 18.99 -3.95
N VAL A 63 -3.61 20.01 -3.28
CA VAL A 63 -4.11 19.91 -1.91
C VAL A 63 -5.64 19.92 -1.92
N GLY A 64 -6.24 18.97 -1.17
CA GLY A 64 -7.70 18.89 -1.04
C GLY A 64 -8.14 17.79 -0.08
N ASP A 65 -9.44 17.56 0.00
CA ASP A 65 -10.06 16.54 0.84
C ASP A 65 -10.85 15.54 -0.02
N ILE A 66 -10.64 14.25 0.18
CA ILE A 66 -11.39 13.18 -0.53
C ILE A 66 -12.88 13.16 -0.18
N SER A 67 -13.30 13.78 0.93
CA SER A 67 -14.70 13.96 1.28
C SER A 67 -15.36 15.10 0.53
N SER A 68 -14.57 16.01 -0.06
CA SER A 68 -15.05 17.11 -0.90
C SER A 68 -15.21 16.64 -2.35
N THR A 69 -16.44 16.54 -2.81
CA THR A 69 -16.73 16.18 -4.21
C THR A 69 -16.14 17.19 -5.20
N HIS A 70 -16.05 18.46 -4.82
CA HIS A 70 -15.44 19.51 -5.62
C HIS A 70 -13.92 19.29 -5.79
N ASP A 71 -13.22 19.03 -4.68
CA ASP A 71 -11.77 18.83 -4.71
C ASP A 71 -11.39 17.58 -5.51
N VAL A 72 -12.15 16.49 -5.29
CA VAL A 72 -11.97 15.22 -6.02
C VAL A 72 -12.24 15.41 -7.52
N SER A 73 -13.31 16.14 -7.88
CA SER A 73 -13.63 16.46 -9.28
C SER A 73 -12.52 17.27 -9.94
N ASN A 74 -12.01 18.29 -9.27
CA ASN A 74 -10.91 19.11 -9.79
C ASN A 74 -9.63 18.28 -9.98
N ALA A 75 -9.32 17.40 -9.02
CA ALA A 75 -8.15 16.51 -9.11
C ALA A 75 -8.25 15.52 -10.27
N MET A 76 -9.47 15.09 -10.63
CA MET A 76 -9.72 14.11 -11.69
C MET A 76 -9.60 14.68 -13.11
N ASN A 77 -9.68 16.00 -13.25
CA ASN A 77 -9.70 16.63 -14.56
C ASN A 77 -8.41 16.41 -15.36
N GLY A 78 -8.53 15.86 -16.57
CA GLY A 78 -7.41 15.59 -17.46
C GLY A 78 -6.56 14.35 -17.11
N MET A 79 -7.07 13.45 -16.26
CA MET A 79 -6.37 12.23 -15.86
C MET A 79 -6.80 11.03 -16.70
N ASP A 80 -5.86 10.15 -17.00
CA ASP A 80 -6.07 8.90 -17.75
C ASP A 80 -6.31 7.72 -16.81
N ALA A 81 -5.69 7.74 -15.62
CA ALA A 81 -5.78 6.70 -14.62
C ALA A 81 -5.72 7.27 -13.19
N LEU A 82 -6.25 6.47 -12.27
CA LEU A 82 -6.28 6.78 -10.85
C LEU A 82 -5.61 5.68 -10.03
N LEU A 83 -4.74 6.05 -9.10
CA LEU A 83 -4.26 5.18 -8.02
C LEU A 83 -4.90 5.61 -6.70
N HIS A 84 -5.73 4.74 -6.14
CA HIS A 84 -6.43 4.99 -4.88
C HIS A 84 -5.70 4.34 -3.72
N LEU A 85 -4.85 5.12 -3.02
CA LEU A 85 -4.01 4.65 -1.92
C LEU A 85 -4.47 5.17 -0.55
N VAL A 86 -5.43 6.10 -0.53
CA VAL A 86 -5.87 6.73 0.72
C VAL A 86 -6.57 5.72 1.62
N SER A 87 -6.19 5.74 2.90
CA SER A 87 -6.96 5.21 4.01
C SER A 87 -6.80 6.16 5.19
N THR A 88 -7.91 6.56 5.80
CA THR A 88 -7.93 7.50 6.94
C THR A 88 -7.71 6.79 8.26
N THR A 89 -7.90 5.48 8.29
CA THR A 89 -7.76 4.59 9.45
C THR A 89 -6.69 3.54 9.22
N LEU A 90 -6.21 2.95 10.29
CA LEU A 90 -5.24 1.86 10.31
C LEU A 90 -5.87 0.62 10.97
N PRO A 91 -5.38 -0.60 10.69
CA PRO A 91 -5.92 -1.82 11.31
C PRO A 91 -6.01 -1.76 12.83
N LYS A 92 -5.06 -1.10 13.50
CA LYS A 92 -4.99 -1.04 14.97
C LYS A 92 -6.03 -0.13 15.61
N ASN A 93 -6.55 0.88 14.92
CA ASN A 93 -7.47 1.89 15.47
C ASN A 93 -8.80 2.01 14.71
N SER A 94 -9.00 1.22 13.66
CA SER A 94 -10.24 1.25 12.88
C SER A 94 -11.47 0.79 13.67
N ASN A 95 -11.26 -0.03 14.70
CA ASN A 95 -12.33 -0.50 15.58
C ASN A 95 -12.74 0.53 16.63
N ASP A 96 -11.95 1.57 16.87
CA ASP A 96 -12.23 2.61 17.87
C ASP A 96 -13.41 3.49 17.41
N ASP A 97 -13.52 3.76 16.11
CA ASP A 97 -14.63 4.49 15.49
C ASP A 97 -14.97 3.91 14.09
N PRO A 98 -15.76 2.83 14.05
CA PRO A 98 -16.17 2.21 12.77
C PRO A 98 -17.05 3.13 11.91
N ILE A 99 -17.80 4.06 12.51
CA ILE A 99 -18.63 5.01 11.75
C ILE A 99 -17.73 5.97 10.98
N PHE A 100 -16.72 6.52 11.62
CA PHE A 100 -15.73 7.36 10.96
C PHE A 100 -14.99 6.59 9.87
N ASP A 101 -14.62 5.32 10.12
CA ASP A 101 -13.97 4.45 9.12
C ASP A 101 -14.84 4.28 7.87
N VAL A 102 -16.13 4.00 8.03
CA VAL A 102 -17.10 3.87 6.92
C VAL A 102 -17.27 5.20 6.17
N GLN A 103 -17.53 6.29 6.90
CA GLN A 103 -17.79 7.59 6.29
C GLN A 103 -16.59 8.14 5.51
N SER A 104 -15.40 8.03 6.08
CA SER A 104 -14.21 8.60 5.46
C SER A 104 -13.65 7.72 4.33
N ASN A 105 -13.72 6.40 4.44
CA ASN A 105 -13.12 5.50 3.45
C ASN A 105 -14.13 4.99 2.41
N ILE A 106 -15.31 4.49 2.81
CA ILE A 106 -16.29 3.96 1.86
C ILE A 106 -16.98 5.11 1.12
N VAL A 107 -17.55 6.07 1.84
CA VAL A 107 -18.25 7.21 1.21
C VAL A 107 -17.26 8.04 0.37
N GLY A 108 -16.05 8.28 0.87
CA GLY A 108 -14.99 8.94 0.11
C GLY A 108 -14.65 8.21 -1.19
N SER A 109 -14.55 6.88 -1.16
CA SER A 109 -14.31 6.07 -2.36
C SER A 109 -15.47 6.14 -3.36
N LEU A 110 -16.72 6.23 -2.89
CA LEU A 110 -17.88 6.43 -3.77
C LEU A 110 -17.86 7.80 -4.45
N HIS A 111 -17.46 8.87 -3.76
CA HIS A 111 -17.27 10.20 -4.37
C HIS A 111 -16.21 10.12 -5.49
N ILE A 112 -15.10 9.42 -5.24
CA ILE A 112 -14.03 9.21 -6.22
C ILE A 112 -14.56 8.46 -7.45
N LEU A 113 -15.27 7.35 -7.28
CA LEU A 113 -15.83 6.56 -8.38
C LEU A 113 -16.86 7.36 -9.20
N ASN A 114 -17.71 8.15 -8.55
CA ASN A 114 -18.64 9.05 -9.24
C ASN A 114 -17.90 10.13 -10.05
N ALA A 115 -16.83 10.70 -9.52
CA ALA A 115 -16.00 11.66 -10.25
C ALA A 115 -15.32 10.99 -11.48
N MET A 116 -14.84 9.75 -11.36
CA MET A 116 -14.29 8.98 -12.48
C MET A 116 -15.34 8.83 -13.61
N VAL A 117 -16.57 8.49 -13.26
CA VAL A 117 -17.67 8.38 -14.25
C VAL A 117 -17.89 9.73 -14.93
N THR A 118 -17.97 10.81 -14.16
CA THR A 118 -18.23 12.16 -14.66
C THR A 118 -17.14 12.65 -15.61
N HIS A 119 -15.87 12.40 -15.27
CA HIS A 119 -14.71 12.85 -16.06
C HIS A 119 -14.27 11.82 -17.13
N GLY A 120 -14.93 10.67 -17.22
CA GLY A 120 -14.61 9.65 -18.21
C GLY A 120 -13.31 8.89 -17.92
N VAL A 121 -12.75 8.98 -16.71
CA VAL A 121 -11.58 8.19 -16.29
C VAL A 121 -12.00 6.74 -16.11
N ARG A 122 -11.33 5.81 -16.80
CA ARG A 122 -11.77 4.41 -16.87
C ARG A 122 -10.83 3.41 -16.20
N ASN A 123 -9.66 3.84 -15.74
CA ASN A 123 -8.67 2.96 -15.12
C ASN A 123 -8.45 3.34 -13.66
N ILE A 124 -8.61 2.38 -12.75
CA ILE A 124 -8.29 2.55 -11.32
C ILE A 124 -7.50 1.36 -10.81
N ILE A 125 -6.42 1.65 -10.08
CA ILE A 125 -5.71 0.67 -9.26
C ILE A 125 -5.97 1.00 -7.79
N PHE A 126 -6.53 0.06 -7.07
CA PHE A 126 -6.86 0.22 -5.65
C PHE A 126 -5.92 -0.60 -4.78
N ILE A 127 -5.36 0.04 -3.75
CA ILE A 127 -4.62 -0.69 -2.71
C ILE A 127 -5.59 -1.29 -1.70
N SER A 128 -5.68 -2.60 -1.67
CA SER A 128 -6.35 -3.37 -0.64
C SER A 128 -5.33 -4.01 0.31
N SER A 129 -5.77 -4.81 1.25
CA SER A 129 -4.93 -5.36 2.31
C SER A 129 -4.97 -6.88 2.35
N GLY A 130 -3.90 -7.52 1.91
CA GLY A 130 -3.74 -8.98 2.06
C GLY A 130 -3.59 -9.42 3.52
N GLY A 131 -3.21 -8.51 4.41
CA GLY A 131 -3.08 -8.80 5.83
C GLY A 131 -4.40 -8.80 6.62
N THR A 132 -5.50 -8.26 6.06
CA THR A 132 -6.74 -8.06 6.83
C THR A 132 -8.01 -8.57 6.17
N VAL A 133 -8.09 -8.58 4.82
CA VAL A 133 -9.35 -8.93 4.12
C VAL A 133 -9.67 -10.42 4.20
N TYR A 134 -8.66 -11.27 4.32
CA TYR A 134 -8.87 -12.72 4.42
C TYR A 134 -9.27 -13.20 5.81
N GLY A 135 -8.97 -12.42 6.86
CA GLY A 135 -9.14 -12.84 8.25
C GLY A 135 -8.16 -13.95 8.64
N ASN A 136 -8.61 -14.91 9.46
CA ASN A 136 -7.80 -16.07 9.82
C ASN A 136 -7.74 -17.04 8.63
N PRO A 137 -6.54 -17.33 8.08
CA PRO A 137 -6.41 -18.24 6.95
C PRO A 137 -6.86 -19.65 7.26
N ILE A 138 -7.60 -20.27 6.33
CA ILE A 138 -7.99 -21.69 6.41
C ILE A 138 -7.01 -22.60 5.66
N TYR A 139 -6.16 -22.03 4.83
CA TYR A 139 -5.00 -22.66 4.20
C TYR A 139 -3.92 -21.63 3.85
N LEU A 140 -2.70 -22.10 3.67
CA LEU A 140 -1.51 -21.30 3.34
C LEU A 140 -0.73 -21.94 2.20
N PRO A 141 -0.07 -21.14 1.34
CA PRO A 141 -0.18 -19.68 1.25
C PRO A 141 -1.58 -19.25 0.79
N VAL A 142 -2.01 -18.04 1.20
CA VAL A 142 -3.33 -17.49 0.86
C VAL A 142 -3.33 -17.00 -0.58
N ASP A 143 -4.12 -17.60 -1.45
CA ASP A 143 -4.34 -17.14 -2.82
C ASP A 143 -5.56 -16.21 -2.95
N GLU A 144 -5.81 -15.68 -4.15
CA GLU A 144 -6.92 -14.76 -4.41
C GLU A 144 -8.31 -15.41 -4.33
N LYS A 145 -8.38 -16.74 -4.38
CA LYS A 145 -9.62 -17.55 -4.26
C LYS A 145 -9.97 -17.88 -2.81
N HIS A 146 -9.03 -17.63 -1.88
CA HIS A 146 -9.27 -17.83 -0.46
C HIS A 146 -10.49 -17.02 0.01
N PRO A 147 -11.38 -17.59 0.81
CA PRO A 147 -12.51 -16.85 1.40
C PRO A 147 -12.06 -15.59 2.13
N THR A 148 -12.85 -14.53 2.01
CA THR A 148 -12.62 -13.26 2.71
C THR A 148 -13.53 -13.18 3.94
N ASN A 149 -12.91 -13.09 5.13
CA ASN A 149 -13.62 -12.98 6.41
C ASN A 149 -12.89 -12.02 7.35
N PRO A 150 -12.86 -10.72 7.02
CA PRO A 150 -12.13 -9.73 7.82
C PRO A 150 -12.72 -9.61 9.23
N ILE A 151 -11.85 -9.49 10.24
CA ILE A 151 -12.21 -9.44 11.65
C ILE A 151 -12.01 -8.04 12.29
N VAL A 152 -11.56 -7.06 11.49
CA VAL A 152 -11.39 -5.67 11.93
C VAL A 152 -12.05 -4.72 10.91
N SER A 153 -12.54 -3.56 11.38
CA SER A 153 -13.24 -2.57 10.56
C SER A 153 -12.47 -2.20 9.30
N TYR A 154 -11.18 -1.95 9.41
CA TYR A 154 -10.31 -1.67 8.27
C TYR A 154 -10.41 -2.72 7.14
N GLY A 155 -10.36 -4.00 7.50
CA GLY A 155 -10.47 -5.10 6.53
C GLY A 155 -11.85 -5.17 5.89
N ILE A 156 -12.92 -4.95 6.68
CA ILE A 156 -14.30 -4.88 6.20
C ILE A 156 -14.44 -3.72 5.20
N THR A 157 -13.93 -2.55 5.54
CA THR A 157 -13.97 -1.36 4.70
C THR A 157 -13.23 -1.59 3.38
N LYS A 158 -12.01 -2.16 3.42
CA LYS A 158 -11.25 -2.49 2.20
C LYS A 158 -12.02 -3.46 1.30
N LEU A 159 -12.57 -4.55 1.87
CA LEU A 159 -13.37 -5.52 1.12
C LEU A 159 -14.65 -4.91 0.55
N THR A 160 -15.30 -4.01 1.28
CA THR A 160 -16.51 -3.30 0.79
C THR A 160 -16.15 -2.43 -0.41
N ILE A 161 -15.03 -1.71 -0.39
CA ILE A 161 -14.58 -0.91 -1.54
C ILE A 161 -14.28 -1.82 -2.74
N GLU A 162 -13.65 -3.00 -2.56
CA GLU A 162 -13.44 -3.98 -3.63
C GLU A 162 -14.79 -4.35 -4.31
N LYS A 163 -15.87 -4.52 -3.54
CA LYS A 163 -17.19 -4.84 -4.09
C LYS A 163 -17.81 -3.66 -4.85
N PHE A 164 -17.63 -2.44 -4.37
CA PHE A 164 -18.05 -1.26 -5.12
C PHE A 164 -17.29 -1.10 -6.44
N LEU A 165 -16.00 -1.38 -6.46
CA LEU A 165 -15.18 -1.37 -7.68
C LEU A 165 -15.74 -2.36 -8.72
N GLN A 166 -16.08 -3.60 -8.33
CA GLN A 166 -16.70 -4.59 -9.20
C GLN A 166 -18.06 -4.11 -9.74
N MET A 167 -18.87 -3.46 -8.89
CA MET A 167 -20.15 -2.89 -9.30
C MET A 167 -19.96 -1.78 -10.34
N TYR A 168 -19.00 -0.85 -10.11
CA TYR A 168 -18.74 0.25 -11.05
C TYR A 168 -18.11 -0.25 -12.37
N GLU A 169 -17.31 -1.32 -12.35
CA GLU A 169 -16.87 -1.99 -13.57
C GLU A 169 -18.06 -2.48 -14.39
N SER A 170 -19.00 -3.18 -13.74
CA SER A 170 -20.19 -3.73 -14.40
C SER A 170 -21.14 -2.66 -14.93
N LEU A 171 -21.36 -1.57 -14.17
CA LEU A 171 -22.34 -0.54 -14.52
C LEU A 171 -21.77 0.57 -15.42
N HIS A 172 -20.50 0.89 -15.28
CA HIS A 172 -19.90 2.07 -15.91
C HIS A 172 -18.67 1.74 -16.76
N GLY A 173 -18.25 0.47 -16.83
CA GLY A 173 -17.08 0.06 -17.61
C GLY A 173 -15.74 0.61 -17.07
N ILE A 174 -15.67 0.88 -15.77
CA ILE A 174 -14.42 1.26 -15.11
C ILE A 174 -13.59 0.00 -14.91
N LYS A 175 -12.41 -0.08 -15.54
CA LYS A 175 -11.46 -1.16 -15.31
C LYS A 175 -10.80 -0.96 -13.93
N ALA A 176 -11.20 -1.78 -12.96
CA ALA A 176 -10.74 -1.68 -11.58
C ALA A 176 -9.84 -2.86 -11.22
N ILE A 177 -8.56 -2.61 -11.01
CA ILE A 177 -7.61 -3.61 -10.52
C ILE A 177 -7.38 -3.38 -9.03
N THR A 178 -7.52 -4.44 -8.25
CA THR A 178 -7.28 -4.45 -6.81
C THR A 178 -5.97 -5.17 -6.51
N LEU A 179 -5.08 -4.51 -5.78
CA LEU A 179 -3.85 -5.10 -5.27
C LEU A 179 -3.98 -5.32 -3.75
N ARG A 180 -4.10 -6.58 -3.33
CA ARG A 180 -4.05 -6.98 -1.91
C ARG A 180 -2.60 -7.09 -1.48
N VAL A 181 -2.08 -6.00 -0.92
CA VAL A 181 -0.67 -5.90 -0.52
C VAL A 181 -0.48 -6.56 0.85
N ALA A 182 0.62 -7.31 1.01
CA ALA A 182 1.02 -7.96 2.26
C ALA A 182 1.48 -6.89 3.30
N ASN A 183 2.63 -7.08 3.97
CA ASN A 183 3.14 -6.09 4.93
C ASN A 183 4.27 -5.27 4.29
N PRO A 184 3.95 -4.10 3.70
CA PRO A 184 4.97 -3.28 3.06
C PRO A 184 5.87 -2.63 4.10
N TYR A 185 7.17 -2.55 3.77
CA TYR A 185 8.20 -1.86 4.55
C TYR A 185 9.19 -1.17 3.61
N GLY A 186 9.96 -0.24 4.14
CA GLY A 186 10.98 0.47 3.35
C GLY A 186 11.13 1.93 3.74
N GLU A 187 11.83 2.67 2.89
CA GLU A 187 12.11 4.09 3.06
C GLU A 187 10.82 4.92 3.12
N ARG A 188 10.81 6.00 3.86
CA ARG A 188 9.68 6.92 4.08
C ARG A 188 8.50 6.33 4.87
N GLN A 189 8.64 5.12 5.46
CA GLN A 189 7.63 4.60 6.37
C GLN A 189 7.58 5.45 7.63
N ARG A 190 6.37 5.95 7.97
CA ARG A 190 6.18 6.79 9.16
C ARG A 190 6.24 5.95 10.42
N ILE A 191 7.24 6.22 11.24
CA ILE A 191 7.51 5.44 12.48
C ILE A 191 6.58 5.89 13.61
N GLU A 192 6.19 7.17 13.61
CA GLU A 192 5.32 7.76 14.63
C GLU A 192 3.95 7.06 14.73
N THR A 193 3.52 6.41 13.66
CA THR A 193 2.26 5.66 13.66
C THR A 193 2.39 4.32 14.37
N ALA A 194 3.61 3.90 14.78
CA ALA A 194 3.92 2.59 15.35
C ALA A 194 3.31 1.44 14.50
N GLN A 195 3.37 1.57 13.17
CA GLN A 195 2.87 0.60 12.22
C GLN A 195 4.01 0.00 11.39
N GLY A 196 3.97 -1.33 11.22
CA GLY A 196 4.95 -2.11 10.49
C GLY A 196 6.16 -2.51 11.34
N ALA A 197 6.28 -3.81 11.61
CA ALA A 197 7.31 -4.36 12.52
C ALA A 197 8.73 -3.97 12.08
N VAL A 198 9.05 -4.05 10.78
CA VAL A 198 10.40 -3.72 10.28
C VAL A 198 10.78 -2.29 10.65
N GLY A 199 9.93 -1.31 10.32
CA GLY A 199 10.22 0.10 10.61
C GLY A 199 10.33 0.41 12.09
N VAL A 200 9.40 -0.14 12.89
CA VAL A 200 9.38 0.07 14.36
C VAL A 200 10.61 -0.57 15.01
N PHE A 201 10.95 -1.80 14.64
CA PHE A 201 12.11 -2.51 15.24
C PHE A 201 13.42 -1.84 14.88
N LEU A 202 13.60 -1.44 13.62
CA LEU A 202 14.78 -0.67 13.19
C LEU A 202 14.93 0.65 13.95
N HIS A 203 13.82 1.39 14.13
CA HIS A 203 13.85 2.65 14.85
C HIS A 203 14.30 2.47 16.31
N HIS A 204 13.72 1.50 17.02
CA HIS A 204 14.11 1.19 18.39
C HIS A 204 15.57 0.73 18.47
N ALA A 205 16.00 -0.15 17.56
CA ALA A 205 17.37 -0.62 17.49
C ALA A 205 18.38 0.51 17.27
N LEU A 206 18.08 1.44 16.33
CA LEU A 206 18.94 2.59 16.05
C LEU A 206 19.01 3.59 17.22
N LYS A 207 17.90 3.72 17.96
CA LYS A 207 17.83 4.55 19.17
C LYS A 207 18.34 3.85 20.44
N ARG A 208 18.72 2.57 20.35
CA ARG A 208 19.14 1.73 21.49
C ARG A 208 18.07 1.69 22.58
N THR A 209 16.81 1.56 22.20
CA THR A 209 15.68 1.37 23.10
C THR A 209 15.08 -0.02 22.90
N ALA A 210 14.47 -0.58 23.94
CA ALA A 210 13.91 -1.93 23.87
C ALA A 210 12.79 -2.02 22.83
N VAL A 211 12.77 -3.13 22.08
CA VAL A 211 11.69 -3.51 21.17
C VAL A 211 10.66 -4.33 21.94
N GLU A 212 9.40 -3.91 21.90
CA GLU A 212 8.30 -4.63 22.51
C GLU A 212 7.72 -5.68 21.56
N ILE A 213 7.68 -6.92 22.01
CA ILE A 213 7.14 -8.07 21.30
C ILE A 213 5.85 -8.52 21.98
N TRP A 214 4.73 -8.46 21.26
CA TRP A 214 3.45 -8.98 21.76
C TRP A 214 3.35 -10.49 21.53
N GLY A 215 3.17 -11.26 22.59
CA GLY A 215 3.24 -12.71 22.56
C GLY A 215 4.67 -13.23 22.67
N ASP A 216 4.92 -14.39 22.09
CA ASP A 216 6.22 -15.10 22.10
C ASP A 216 7.12 -14.80 20.88
N GLY A 217 6.65 -13.94 19.99
CA GLY A 217 7.36 -13.60 18.74
C GLY A 217 7.21 -14.61 17.60
N SER A 218 6.34 -15.61 17.75
CA SER A 218 6.07 -16.63 16.71
C SER A 218 5.14 -16.12 15.59
N VAL A 219 4.46 -15.00 15.81
CA VAL A 219 3.57 -14.39 14.80
C VAL A 219 4.32 -14.17 13.49
N THR A 220 3.82 -14.79 12.42
CA THR A 220 4.49 -14.82 11.10
C THR A 220 3.77 -13.92 10.11
N ARG A 221 4.54 -13.10 9.39
CA ARG A 221 4.05 -12.17 8.36
C ARG A 221 4.89 -12.28 7.09
N ASP A 222 4.26 -11.90 5.99
CA ASP A 222 4.89 -11.74 4.68
C ASP A 222 5.29 -10.27 4.52
N TYR A 223 6.58 -9.99 4.47
CA TYR A 223 7.13 -8.64 4.34
C TYR A 223 7.56 -8.37 2.91
N ILE A 224 7.11 -7.26 2.33
CA ILE A 224 7.45 -6.86 0.97
C ILE A 224 8.04 -5.45 0.96
N HIS A 225 9.14 -5.27 0.21
CA HIS A 225 9.77 -3.95 0.09
C HIS A 225 8.90 -2.99 -0.73
N VAL A 226 8.85 -1.72 -0.32
CA VAL A 226 7.99 -0.70 -0.95
C VAL A 226 8.29 -0.48 -2.43
N SER A 227 9.53 -0.66 -2.88
CA SER A 227 9.87 -0.57 -4.31
C SER A 227 9.25 -1.70 -5.15
N ASP A 228 9.09 -2.90 -4.58
CA ASP A 228 8.41 -4.00 -5.26
C ASP A 228 6.90 -3.76 -5.33
N VAL A 229 6.33 -3.15 -4.29
CA VAL A 229 4.93 -2.69 -4.33
C VAL A 229 4.76 -1.64 -5.44
N ALA A 230 5.65 -0.66 -5.53
CA ALA A 230 5.60 0.35 -6.58
C ALA A 230 5.70 -0.27 -7.99
N ALA A 231 6.54 -1.29 -8.15
CA ALA A 231 6.64 -2.04 -9.40
C ALA A 231 5.34 -2.78 -9.75
N ALA A 232 4.65 -3.36 -8.75
CA ALA A 232 3.35 -4.02 -8.97
C ALA A 232 2.29 -3.03 -9.45
N PHE A 233 2.24 -1.81 -8.89
CA PHE A 233 1.33 -0.76 -9.34
C PHE A 233 1.60 -0.34 -10.80
N SER A 234 2.86 -0.15 -11.16
CA SER A 234 3.25 0.16 -12.54
C SER A 234 2.84 -0.96 -13.51
N LYS A 235 3.05 -2.22 -13.15
CA LYS A 235 2.62 -3.37 -13.96
C LYS A 235 1.10 -3.48 -14.07
N ALA A 236 0.37 -3.20 -12.99
CA ALA A 236 -1.09 -3.21 -13.00
C ALA A 236 -1.68 -2.12 -13.91
N LEU A 237 -1.07 -0.94 -14.02
CA LEU A 237 -1.48 0.11 -14.96
C LEU A 237 -1.37 -0.35 -16.42
N GLN A 238 -0.35 -1.13 -16.74
CA GLN A 238 -0.09 -1.64 -18.09
C GLN A 238 -0.87 -2.92 -18.42
N TYR A 239 -1.51 -3.55 -17.42
CA TYR A 239 -2.18 -4.84 -17.59
C TYR A 239 -3.44 -4.72 -18.44
N SER A 240 -3.56 -5.55 -19.48
CA SER A 240 -4.70 -5.58 -20.42
C SER A 240 -5.55 -6.86 -20.32
N GLY A 241 -5.18 -7.81 -19.45
CA GLY A 241 -5.89 -9.06 -19.26
C GLY A 241 -7.22 -8.91 -18.50
N THR A 242 -7.81 -10.05 -18.14
CA THR A 242 -9.15 -10.14 -17.55
C THR A 242 -9.18 -10.20 -16.03
N GLU A 243 -8.04 -10.52 -15.40
CA GLU A 243 -7.98 -10.59 -13.93
C GLU A 243 -8.08 -9.20 -13.30
N ARG A 244 -8.73 -9.12 -12.15
CA ARG A 244 -9.02 -7.86 -11.46
C ARG A 244 -8.50 -7.82 -10.03
N LEU A 245 -7.93 -8.91 -9.54
CA LEU A 245 -7.50 -9.05 -8.16
C LEU A 245 -6.16 -9.77 -8.12
N PHE A 246 -5.19 -9.17 -7.44
CA PHE A 246 -3.86 -9.74 -7.30
C PHE A 246 -3.34 -9.59 -5.87
N ASN A 247 -2.75 -10.66 -5.34
CA ASN A 247 -1.91 -10.57 -4.16
C ASN A 247 -0.53 -10.03 -4.51
N VAL A 248 -0.07 -9.04 -3.76
CA VAL A 248 1.26 -8.43 -3.91
C VAL A 248 2.05 -8.68 -2.63
N SER A 249 2.96 -9.62 -2.70
CA SER A 249 3.66 -10.19 -1.53
C SER A 249 5.03 -10.73 -1.90
N SER A 250 5.87 -10.98 -0.90
CA SER A 250 7.13 -11.72 -1.11
C SER A 250 6.89 -13.23 -1.31
N GLY A 251 5.80 -13.76 -0.78
CA GLY A 251 5.50 -15.19 -0.72
C GLY A 251 6.25 -15.92 0.38
N VAL A 252 6.96 -15.20 1.24
CA VAL A 252 7.79 -15.76 2.31
C VAL A 252 7.30 -15.31 3.67
N GLY A 253 6.98 -16.28 4.54
CA GLY A 253 6.63 -16.01 5.93
C GLY A 253 7.87 -15.84 6.81
N VAL A 254 7.89 -14.78 7.62
CA VAL A 254 8.96 -14.51 8.57
C VAL A 254 8.34 -14.20 9.93
N SER A 255 8.77 -14.92 10.98
CA SER A 255 8.33 -14.66 12.35
C SER A 255 8.93 -13.35 12.89
N LEU A 256 8.35 -12.79 13.94
CA LEU A 256 8.94 -11.61 14.59
C LEU A 256 10.33 -11.93 15.16
N ASN A 257 10.54 -13.15 15.69
CA ASN A 257 11.85 -13.57 16.18
C ASN A 257 12.89 -13.65 15.06
N ASP A 258 12.54 -14.25 13.90
CA ASP A 258 13.43 -14.31 12.75
C ASP A 258 13.72 -12.92 12.18
N LEU A 259 12.70 -12.04 12.16
CA LEU A 259 12.88 -10.66 11.72
C LEU A 259 13.88 -9.91 12.60
N ILE A 260 13.81 -10.09 13.91
CA ILE A 260 14.77 -9.50 14.86
C ILE A 260 16.18 -9.99 14.55
N GLY A 261 16.38 -11.32 14.40
CA GLY A 261 17.68 -11.87 14.06
C GLY A 261 18.25 -11.32 12.75
N LYS A 262 17.41 -11.13 11.72
CA LYS A 262 17.81 -10.48 10.46
C LYS A 262 18.21 -9.03 10.65
N ILE A 263 17.48 -8.27 11.47
CA ILE A 263 17.81 -6.87 11.79
C ILE A 263 19.13 -6.80 12.57
N GLU A 264 19.33 -7.66 13.57
CA GLU A 264 20.60 -7.74 14.33
C GLU A 264 21.78 -8.02 13.42
N ASN A 265 21.63 -8.96 12.48
CA ASN A 265 22.68 -9.29 11.51
C ASN A 265 23.02 -8.09 10.60
N VAL A 266 22.02 -7.35 10.11
CA VAL A 266 22.26 -6.16 9.27
C VAL A 266 22.89 -5.03 10.07
N LEU A 267 22.48 -4.82 11.32
CA LEU A 267 23.00 -3.74 12.16
C LEU A 267 24.34 -4.07 12.78
N GLY A 268 24.71 -5.36 12.88
CA GLY A 268 25.89 -5.84 13.60
C GLY A 268 25.81 -5.61 15.13
N GLN A 269 24.62 -5.55 15.69
CA GLN A 269 24.39 -5.33 17.13
C GLN A 269 23.13 -6.06 17.61
N SER A 270 23.13 -6.47 18.88
CA SER A 270 21.96 -7.07 19.53
C SER A 270 20.91 -6.02 19.87
N ILE A 271 19.65 -6.45 19.87
CA ILE A 271 18.47 -5.65 20.19
C ILE A 271 17.96 -6.06 21.57
N GLU A 272 17.73 -5.09 22.44
CA GLU A 272 17.04 -5.33 23.71
C GLU A 272 15.56 -5.65 23.44
N LEU A 273 15.07 -6.77 23.96
CA LEU A 273 13.71 -7.25 23.74
C LEU A 273 12.90 -7.25 25.03
N ARG A 274 11.64 -6.83 24.91
CA ARG A 274 10.66 -6.89 26.00
C ARG A 274 9.41 -7.61 25.51
N TYR A 275 9.14 -8.81 26.05
CA TYR A 275 7.95 -9.59 25.72
C TYR A 275 6.76 -9.14 26.54
N LEU A 276 5.63 -8.93 25.88
CA LEU A 276 4.35 -8.53 26.47
C LEU A 276 3.31 -9.63 26.24
N SER A 277 2.18 -9.57 26.94
CA SER A 277 1.06 -10.50 26.74
C SER A 277 0.56 -10.47 25.30
N GLY A 278 0.30 -11.64 24.70
CA GLY A 278 -0.22 -11.75 23.33
C GLY A 278 -1.58 -11.07 23.14
N ARG A 279 -1.90 -10.70 21.92
CA ARG A 279 -3.19 -10.09 21.55
C ARG A 279 -4.12 -11.15 20.97
N PRO A 280 -5.36 -11.31 21.50
CA PRO A 280 -6.26 -12.39 21.11
C PRO A 280 -6.71 -12.34 19.63
N PHE A 281 -6.61 -11.17 18.98
CA PHE A 281 -7.05 -10.93 17.60
C PHE A 281 -5.90 -10.94 16.60
N ASP A 282 -4.68 -11.22 17.01
CA ASP A 282 -3.56 -11.34 16.07
C ASP A 282 -3.67 -12.66 15.29
N VAL A 283 -3.75 -12.57 13.98
CA VAL A 283 -3.67 -13.72 13.07
C VAL A 283 -2.29 -14.37 13.22
N PRO A 284 -2.18 -15.65 13.60
CA PRO A 284 -0.88 -16.27 13.89
C PRO A 284 0.06 -16.27 12.70
N VAL A 285 -0.45 -16.65 11.52
CA VAL A 285 0.33 -16.75 10.27
C VAL A 285 -0.45 -16.11 9.13
N ASN A 286 0.17 -15.19 8.41
CA ASN A 286 -0.37 -14.65 7.17
C ASN A 286 0.73 -14.56 6.13
N VAL A 287 0.65 -15.41 5.09
CA VAL A 287 1.57 -15.49 3.95
C VAL A 287 0.74 -15.61 2.69
N LEU A 288 0.96 -14.75 1.71
CA LEU A 288 0.18 -14.72 0.49
C LEU A 288 0.86 -15.48 -0.64
N CYS A 289 0.08 -16.12 -1.50
CA CYS A 289 0.52 -16.62 -2.79
C CYS A 289 0.54 -15.47 -3.78
N ASN A 290 1.63 -15.29 -4.52
CA ASN A 290 1.79 -14.23 -5.53
C ASN A 290 1.89 -14.79 -6.96
N ASP A 291 1.52 -16.05 -7.19
CA ASP A 291 1.66 -16.73 -8.47
C ASP A 291 0.83 -16.06 -9.58
N LEU A 292 -0.38 -15.57 -9.24
CA LEU A 292 -1.21 -14.87 -10.20
C LEU A 292 -0.58 -13.54 -10.65
N ALA A 293 -0.01 -12.77 -9.73
CA ALA A 293 0.72 -11.55 -10.08
C ALA A 293 1.96 -11.86 -10.93
N ARG A 294 2.66 -12.96 -10.66
CA ARG A 294 3.80 -13.41 -11.46
C ARG A 294 3.40 -13.74 -12.89
N SER A 295 2.36 -14.56 -13.06
CA SER A 295 1.94 -15.05 -14.37
C SER A 295 1.25 -13.96 -15.21
N GLU A 296 0.36 -13.18 -14.61
CA GLU A 296 -0.49 -12.23 -15.31
C GLU A 296 0.11 -10.83 -15.44
N LEU A 297 0.73 -10.30 -14.38
CA LEU A 297 1.35 -8.98 -14.42
C LEU A 297 2.81 -9.03 -14.87
N ASN A 298 3.40 -10.20 -15.07
CA ASN A 298 4.84 -10.37 -15.27
C ASN A 298 5.64 -9.60 -14.19
N TRP A 299 5.22 -9.78 -12.94
CA TRP A 299 5.80 -9.12 -11.78
C TRP A 299 6.30 -10.13 -10.76
N THR A 300 7.47 -9.88 -10.21
CA THR A 300 8.04 -10.64 -9.09
C THR A 300 8.67 -9.68 -8.09
N PRO A 301 8.63 -9.97 -6.77
CA PRO A 301 9.41 -9.22 -5.80
C PRO A 301 10.91 -9.47 -6.05
N LEU A 302 11.71 -8.42 -6.07
CA LEU A 302 13.14 -8.48 -6.38
C LEU A 302 14.01 -8.19 -5.17
N VAL A 303 13.50 -7.46 -4.17
CA VAL A 303 14.28 -7.04 -3.00
C VAL A 303 14.20 -8.11 -1.91
N ALA A 304 15.32 -8.76 -1.63
CA ALA A 304 15.44 -9.67 -0.49
C ALA A 304 15.22 -8.91 0.84
N LEU A 305 14.70 -9.60 1.86
CA LEU A 305 14.34 -8.95 3.14
C LEU A 305 15.54 -8.27 3.78
N GLU A 306 16.69 -8.92 3.82
CA GLU A 306 17.93 -8.37 4.39
C GLU A 306 18.42 -7.12 3.64
N GLU A 307 18.35 -7.14 2.30
CA GLU A 307 18.68 -5.98 1.47
C GLU A 307 17.71 -4.82 1.74
N GLY A 308 16.41 -5.08 1.82
CA GLY A 308 15.41 -4.07 2.13
C GLY A 308 15.57 -3.50 3.54
N ILE A 309 15.94 -4.33 4.53
CA ILE A 309 16.29 -3.89 5.89
C ILE A 309 17.50 -2.95 5.85
N ASP A 310 18.55 -3.29 5.10
CA ASP A 310 19.75 -2.43 4.98
C ASP A 310 19.41 -1.08 4.33
N ARG A 311 18.69 -1.07 3.20
CA ARG A 311 18.22 0.15 2.53
C ARG A 311 17.40 1.05 3.48
N THR A 312 16.46 0.45 4.21
CA THR A 312 15.62 1.15 5.19
C THR A 312 16.47 1.73 6.33
N THR A 313 17.46 0.97 6.81
CA THR A 313 18.40 1.40 7.85
C THR A 313 19.21 2.60 7.40
N GLN A 314 19.76 2.58 6.20
CA GLN A 314 20.55 3.69 5.64
C GLN A 314 19.69 4.95 5.50
N TRP A 315 18.44 4.81 5.07
CA TRP A 315 17.49 5.92 4.99
C TRP A 315 17.19 6.48 6.40
N MET A 316 16.85 5.64 7.37
CA MET A 316 16.56 6.08 8.75
C MET A 316 17.74 6.80 9.41
N ARG A 317 18.97 6.32 9.21
CA ARG A 317 20.17 6.97 9.73
C ARG A 317 20.33 8.40 9.20
N ARG A 318 20.04 8.61 7.90
CA ARG A 318 20.06 9.96 7.29
C ARG A 318 18.98 10.86 7.89
N GLU A 319 17.75 10.36 8.05
CA GLU A 319 16.65 11.15 8.62
C GLU A 319 16.91 11.52 10.09
N LEU A 320 17.45 10.59 10.89
CA LEU A 320 17.80 10.85 12.28
C LEU A 320 18.94 11.90 12.38
N ALA A 321 19.93 11.86 11.50
CA ALA A 321 21.00 12.86 11.46
C ALA A 321 20.46 14.25 11.09
N ASN A 322 19.53 14.34 10.13
CA ASN A 322 18.92 15.60 9.71
C ASN A 322 17.98 16.22 10.78
N SER A 323 17.45 15.40 11.70
CA SER A 323 16.53 15.86 12.75
C SER A 323 17.25 16.46 13.97
N VAL A 324 18.56 16.32 14.07
CA VAL A 324 19.39 16.79 15.21
C VAL A 324 20.15 18.09 14.88
N GLY A 325 20.12 18.53 13.62
CA GLY A 325 20.71 19.80 13.15
C GLY A 325 19.64 20.87 12.94
#